data_88e5b96b1293f392528208c7f91233ff
#
_entry.id   88e5b96b1293f392528208c7f91233ff
#
_cell.length_a   1.000
_cell.length_b   1.000
_cell.length_c   1.000
_cell.angle_alpha   90.00
_cell.angle_beta   90.00
_cell.angle_gamma   90.00
#
_symmetry.space_group_name_H-M   'P 1'
#
loop_
_entity.id
_entity.type
_entity.pdbx_description
1 polymer ?
#
loop_
_entity_poly.entity_id
_entity_poly.type
_entity_poly.pdbx_seq_one_letter_code
_entity_poly.pdbx_strand_id
1 'polypeptide(L)'
;MNRKHSAKNWTCTGIYLLLAVLMLTGTSCRKNKGDADAYGVCEATEIIVSSESNGKMLSFDIEEGQTYEKGEDLGCIDTFHTYLQIKQLESSINAVLARRPNTGSQIRVLEDKLATLEKEKQRVHNLIEANAASTKQMDDIQAEINITKSQLAATKSTLSTQDQSLLEEVEAMRFQLQQLQHALESCHIKAPITGTIINKYIEENELAYQGKPLFKMADLTNMFIKVYITEDALSSVKLGEKAIVRLDNKDGKSIKLNGTVSWISPKAEFTPKMIQTKDERANLVYAVKVSFKNDGSAKIGMPGDVIFK
;
A
#
# COMPACT_ATOMS: atom_id res chain seq x y z
N MET A 1 -102.02 -30.80 -26.29
CA MET A 1 -101.97 -30.98 -24.84
C MET A 1 -100.61 -31.53 -24.45
N ASN A 2 -99.88 -30.88 -23.53
CA ASN A 2 -98.69 -31.18 -22.82
C ASN A 2 -97.39 -30.56 -23.31
N ARG A 3 -97.18 -29.30 -22.86
CA ARG A 3 -95.89 -28.75 -22.56
C ARG A 3 -95.51 -29.11 -21.14
N LYS A 4 -94.45 -29.87 -20.91
CA LYS A 4 -93.63 -29.93 -19.67
C LYS A 4 -92.54 -30.94 -19.86
N HIS A 5 -91.32 -30.52 -20.28
CA HIS A 5 -90.02 -31.15 -19.99
C HIS A 5 -88.89 -30.35 -20.69
N SER A 6 -88.56 -29.16 -20.21
CA SER A 6 -87.38 -28.46 -20.73
C SER A 6 -86.72 -27.52 -19.74
N ALA A 7 -86.83 -27.78 -18.44
CA ALA A 7 -86.22 -26.88 -17.45
C ALA A 7 -85.17 -27.50 -16.58
N LYS A 8 -84.77 -28.77 -16.78
CA LYS A 8 -83.85 -29.47 -15.86
C LYS A 8 -82.43 -29.65 -16.35
N ASN A 9 -82.13 -29.35 -17.63
CA ASN A 9 -80.76 -29.53 -18.21
C ASN A 9 -79.95 -28.25 -18.29
N TRP A 10 -80.53 -27.09 -18.02
CA TRP A 10 -79.83 -25.80 -18.11
C TRP A 10 -79.01 -25.44 -16.83
N THR A 11 -79.42 -25.99 -15.69
CA THR A 11 -78.71 -25.75 -14.43
C THR A 11 -77.40 -26.56 -14.29
N CYS A 12 -77.35 -27.77 -14.86
CA CYS A 12 -76.17 -28.59 -14.83
C CYS A 12 -75.01 -28.07 -15.77
N THR A 13 -75.35 -27.59 -16.96
CA THR A 13 -74.40 -27.02 -17.92
C THR A 13 -73.81 -25.71 -17.42
N GLY A 14 -74.56 -24.87 -16.69
CA GLY A 14 -74.12 -23.63 -16.07
C GLY A 14 -73.08 -23.90 -14.97
N ILE A 15 -73.28 -24.94 -14.16
CA ILE A 15 -72.36 -25.31 -13.08
C ILE A 15 -70.99 -25.86 -13.61
N TYR A 16 -71.03 -26.66 -14.69
CA TYR A 16 -69.84 -27.17 -15.34
C TYR A 16 -69.04 -26.05 -16.04
N LEU A 17 -69.67 -25.05 -16.61
CA LEU A 17 -69.00 -23.90 -17.21
C LEU A 17 -68.40 -23.00 -16.15
N LEU A 18 -69.06 -22.82 -14.98
CA LEU A 18 -68.47 -22.05 -13.84
C LEU A 18 -67.28 -22.77 -13.19
N LEU A 19 -67.35 -24.11 -13.09
CA LEU A 19 -66.19 -24.91 -12.59
C LEU A 19 -65.05 -24.93 -13.57
N ALA A 20 -65.31 -24.93 -14.87
CA ALA A 20 -64.21 -24.85 -15.89
C ALA A 20 -63.56 -23.46 -15.91
N VAL A 21 -64.29 -22.37 -15.69
CA VAL A 21 -63.71 -21.01 -15.56
C VAL A 21 -62.88 -20.88 -14.26
N LEU A 22 -63.30 -21.54 -13.16
CA LEU A 22 -62.52 -21.51 -11.90
C LEU A 22 -61.20 -22.32 -11.98
N MET A 23 -61.12 -23.31 -12.86
CA MET A 23 -59.88 -24.07 -13.10
C MET A 23 -58.89 -23.34 -14.00
N LEU A 24 -59.29 -22.34 -14.80
CA LEU A 24 -58.43 -21.55 -15.68
C LEU A 24 -57.74 -20.36 -14.97
N THR A 25 -58.16 -19.97 -13.76
CA THR A 25 -57.57 -18.86 -13.00
C THR A 25 -56.39 -19.30 -12.12
N GLY A 26 -56.01 -20.57 -12.11
CA GLY A 26 -54.92 -21.13 -11.34
C GLY A 26 -53.54 -21.05 -12.00
N THR A 27 -53.33 -20.18 -13.01
CA THR A 27 -51.98 -19.89 -13.49
C THR A 27 -51.28 -18.98 -12.49
N SER A 28 -50.80 -19.59 -11.39
CA SER A 28 -49.82 -19.02 -10.49
C SER A 28 -48.68 -18.44 -11.31
N CYS A 29 -48.35 -17.15 -11.08
CA CYS A 29 -47.16 -16.52 -11.54
C CYS A 29 -45.94 -17.33 -11.06
N ARG A 30 -45.52 -18.27 -11.90
CA ARG A 30 -44.25 -19.00 -11.70
C ARG A 30 -43.16 -18.00 -12.03
N LYS A 31 -42.53 -17.41 -11.01
CA LYS A 31 -41.36 -16.59 -11.17
C LYS A 31 -40.40 -17.35 -12.09
N ASN A 32 -40.20 -16.83 -13.31
CA ASN A 32 -39.32 -17.49 -14.29
C ASN A 32 -37.94 -17.64 -13.64
N LYS A 33 -37.42 -18.85 -13.54
CA LYS A 33 -36.08 -19.16 -13.02
C LYS A 33 -34.95 -18.50 -13.80
N GLY A 34 -35.20 -17.47 -14.57
CA GLY A 34 -34.28 -16.73 -15.41
C GLY A 34 -34.27 -15.22 -15.19
N ASP A 35 -35.19 -14.70 -14.34
CA ASP A 35 -35.21 -13.25 -14.05
C ASP A 35 -34.04 -12.86 -13.14
N ALA A 36 -33.45 -11.71 -13.43
CA ALA A 36 -32.39 -11.12 -12.61
C ALA A 36 -32.94 -10.71 -11.24
N ASP A 37 -32.17 -11.02 -10.19
CA ASP A 37 -32.53 -10.59 -8.83
C ASP A 37 -32.08 -9.16 -8.56
N ALA A 38 -31.00 -8.70 -9.22
CA ALA A 38 -30.46 -7.35 -9.07
C ALA A 38 -29.71 -6.88 -10.31
N TYR A 39 -29.71 -5.57 -10.54
CA TYR A 39 -29.02 -4.92 -11.65
C TYR A 39 -27.94 -3.98 -11.14
N GLY A 40 -26.87 -3.81 -11.91
CA GLY A 40 -25.78 -2.94 -11.54
C GLY A 40 -24.74 -2.76 -12.63
N VAL A 41 -23.55 -2.29 -12.22
CA VAL A 41 -22.44 -2.04 -13.12
C VAL A 41 -21.18 -2.72 -12.62
N CYS A 42 -20.35 -3.17 -13.56
CA CYS A 42 -19.04 -3.73 -13.26
C CYS A 42 -18.07 -2.63 -12.85
N GLU A 43 -17.38 -2.87 -11.76
CA GLU A 43 -16.34 -1.99 -11.20
C GLU A 43 -15.07 -2.79 -10.91
N ALA A 44 -13.94 -2.10 -10.83
CA ALA A 44 -12.68 -2.66 -10.35
C ALA A 44 -12.14 -1.79 -9.21
N THR A 45 -11.20 -2.32 -8.45
CA THR A 45 -10.49 -1.49 -7.47
C THR A 45 -9.48 -0.62 -8.21
N GLU A 46 -9.74 0.68 -8.23
CA GLU A 46 -8.89 1.68 -8.88
C GLU A 46 -7.93 2.29 -7.86
N ILE A 47 -6.68 2.49 -8.27
CA ILE A 47 -5.64 3.18 -7.50
C ILE A 47 -5.15 4.36 -8.33
N ILE A 48 -5.17 5.55 -7.74
CA ILE A 48 -4.54 6.73 -8.30
C ILE A 48 -3.13 6.82 -7.72
N VAL A 49 -2.14 6.73 -8.60
CA VAL A 49 -0.73 6.92 -8.24
C VAL A 49 -0.39 8.38 -8.43
N SER A 50 0.10 8.99 -7.36
CA SER A 50 0.51 10.39 -7.33
C SER A 50 2.01 10.51 -7.14
N SER A 51 2.59 11.63 -7.60
CA SER A 51 4.01 11.92 -7.41
C SER A 51 4.36 12.08 -5.94
N GLU A 52 5.45 11.46 -5.51
CA GLU A 52 6.04 11.65 -4.18
C GLU A 52 7.17 12.69 -4.20
N SER A 53 7.62 13.10 -5.41
CA SER A 53 8.76 14.01 -5.63
C SER A 53 8.38 15.20 -6.49
N ASN A 54 9.22 16.25 -6.43
CA ASN A 54 9.09 17.43 -7.25
C ASN A 54 10.19 17.43 -8.31
N GLY A 55 9.82 17.66 -9.56
CA GLY A 55 10.77 17.74 -10.67
C GLY A 55 10.10 17.58 -12.02
N LYS A 56 10.91 17.68 -13.08
CA LYS A 56 10.45 17.43 -14.44
C LYS A 56 10.37 15.93 -14.68
N MET A 57 9.32 15.46 -15.34
CA MET A 57 9.19 14.07 -15.81
C MET A 57 10.21 13.83 -16.94
N LEU A 58 11.20 12.99 -16.69
CA LEU A 58 12.25 12.69 -17.69
C LEU A 58 11.85 11.58 -18.64
N SER A 59 11.19 10.55 -18.12
CA SER A 59 10.65 9.43 -18.89
C SER A 59 9.35 8.96 -18.25
N PHE A 60 8.37 8.61 -19.07
CA PHE A 60 7.10 8.08 -18.59
C PHE A 60 6.46 7.21 -19.69
N ASP A 61 6.97 5.99 -19.79
CA ASP A 61 6.67 5.03 -20.87
C ASP A 61 5.45 4.17 -20.52
N ILE A 62 4.31 4.80 -20.25
CA ILE A 62 3.05 4.10 -20.01
C ILE A 62 2.00 4.44 -21.07
N GLU A 63 1.18 3.44 -21.39
CA GLU A 63 0.05 3.59 -22.30
C GLU A 63 -1.26 3.16 -21.62
N GLU A 64 -2.34 3.89 -21.86
CA GLU A 64 -3.67 3.54 -21.41
C GLU A 64 -4.11 2.20 -22.03
N GLY A 65 -4.64 1.31 -21.20
CA GLY A 65 -5.04 -0.04 -21.60
C GLY A 65 -3.93 -1.10 -21.49
N GLN A 66 -2.69 -0.71 -21.24
CA GLN A 66 -1.56 -1.64 -21.06
C GLN A 66 -1.50 -2.14 -19.60
N THR A 67 -1.06 -3.38 -19.41
CA THR A 67 -0.95 -4.04 -18.10
C THR A 67 0.51 -4.10 -17.69
N TYR A 68 0.79 -3.75 -16.43
CA TYR A 68 2.11 -3.74 -15.81
C TYR A 68 2.12 -4.60 -14.56
N GLU A 69 3.29 -5.15 -14.23
CA GLU A 69 3.49 -5.95 -13.03
C GLU A 69 3.79 -5.07 -11.81
N LYS A 70 3.43 -5.55 -10.62
CA LYS A 70 3.77 -4.86 -9.36
C LYS A 70 5.28 -4.68 -9.24
N GLY A 71 5.72 -3.43 -8.99
CA GLY A 71 7.12 -3.05 -8.84
C GLY A 71 7.85 -2.73 -10.14
N GLU A 72 7.18 -2.87 -11.28
CA GLU A 72 7.71 -2.48 -12.59
C GLU A 72 7.96 -0.97 -12.64
N ASP A 73 9.10 -0.56 -13.19
CA ASP A 73 9.49 0.85 -13.33
C ASP A 73 8.75 1.45 -14.52
N LEU A 74 7.97 2.49 -14.26
CA LEU A 74 7.08 3.13 -15.23
C LEU A 74 7.60 4.49 -15.71
N GLY A 75 8.57 5.05 -15.01
CA GLY A 75 9.11 6.36 -15.35
C GLY A 75 9.97 6.97 -14.25
N CYS A 76 10.57 8.11 -14.58
CA CYS A 76 11.50 8.79 -13.70
C CYS A 76 11.30 10.31 -13.72
N ILE A 77 11.25 10.90 -12.54
CA ILE A 77 11.31 12.34 -12.32
C ILE A 77 12.77 12.76 -12.19
N ASP A 78 13.12 13.99 -12.54
CA ASP A 78 14.49 14.50 -12.48
C ASP A 78 15.11 14.31 -11.08
N THR A 79 16.19 13.54 -11.05
CA THR A 79 16.92 13.15 -9.85
C THR A 79 18.18 13.98 -9.62
N PHE A 80 18.58 14.85 -10.56
CA PHE A 80 19.90 15.44 -10.59
C PHE A 80 20.19 16.27 -9.33
N HIS A 81 19.23 17.07 -8.88
CA HIS A 81 19.41 17.89 -7.67
C HIS A 81 19.62 17.02 -6.41
N THR A 82 18.77 16.01 -6.21
CA THR A 82 18.87 15.09 -5.08
C THR A 82 20.15 14.29 -5.10
N TYR A 83 20.59 13.84 -6.29
CA TYR A 83 21.86 13.17 -6.47
C TYR A 83 23.05 14.03 -6.05
N LEU A 84 23.07 15.32 -6.43
CA LEU A 84 24.13 16.24 -6.02
C LEU A 84 24.13 16.49 -4.51
N GLN A 85 22.96 16.58 -3.87
CA GLN A 85 22.87 16.71 -2.41
C GLN A 85 23.45 15.48 -1.70
N ILE A 86 23.18 14.27 -2.21
CA ILE A 86 23.77 13.02 -1.70
C ILE A 86 25.29 13.11 -1.79
N LYS A 87 25.86 13.49 -2.95
CA LYS A 87 27.30 13.61 -3.14
C LYS A 87 27.97 14.64 -2.23
N GLN A 88 27.30 15.76 -2.01
CA GLN A 88 27.76 16.78 -1.08
C GLN A 88 27.80 16.26 0.36
N LEU A 89 26.75 15.55 0.79
CA LEU A 89 26.67 15.00 2.15
C LEU A 89 27.68 13.87 2.37
N GLU A 90 27.88 12.98 1.38
CA GLU A 90 28.94 11.95 1.41
C GLU A 90 30.32 12.58 1.58
N SER A 91 30.60 13.68 0.87
CA SER A 91 31.86 14.42 1.00
C SER A 91 32.03 15.04 2.39
N SER A 92 30.94 15.56 2.97
CA SER A 92 30.92 16.12 4.31
C SER A 92 31.20 15.05 5.37
N ILE A 93 30.59 13.86 5.25
CA ILE A 93 30.85 12.71 6.13
C ILE A 93 32.33 12.34 6.08
N ASN A 94 32.94 12.25 4.89
CA ASN A 94 34.34 11.93 4.73
C ASN A 94 35.26 13.00 5.35
N ALA A 95 34.88 14.27 5.26
CA ALA A 95 35.61 15.38 5.89
C ALA A 95 35.58 15.31 7.43
N VAL A 96 34.43 14.91 8.02
CA VAL A 96 34.30 14.68 9.47
C VAL A 96 35.18 13.49 9.89
N LEU A 97 35.11 12.37 9.17
CA LEU A 97 35.91 11.18 9.44
C LEU A 97 37.42 11.46 9.36
N ALA A 98 37.84 12.33 8.45
CA ALA A 98 39.26 12.73 8.33
C ALA A 98 39.76 13.56 9.53
N ARG A 99 38.88 14.19 10.32
CA ARG A 99 39.20 14.93 11.55
C ARG A 99 39.42 14.03 12.78
N ARG A 100 39.18 12.72 12.65
CA ARG A 100 39.36 11.80 13.78
C ARG A 100 40.80 11.82 14.28
N PRO A 101 41.02 11.92 15.61
CA PRO A 101 42.36 12.01 16.18
C PRO A 101 43.12 10.71 15.97
N ASN A 102 44.44 10.84 15.69
CA ASN A 102 45.34 9.69 15.70
C ASN A 102 45.66 9.32 17.16
N THR A 103 44.73 8.62 17.79
CA THR A 103 44.79 8.24 19.20
C THR A 103 46.02 7.35 19.50
N GLY A 104 46.35 6.45 18.57
CA GLY A 104 47.47 5.49 18.75
C GLY A 104 48.83 6.14 18.90
N SER A 105 49.15 7.16 18.09
CA SER A 105 50.43 7.83 18.15
C SER A 105 50.62 8.68 19.43
N GLN A 106 49.58 9.41 19.85
CA GLN A 106 49.62 10.24 21.05
C GLN A 106 49.70 9.41 22.33
N ILE A 107 48.98 8.32 22.41
CA ILE A 107 49.00 7.39 23.55
C ILE A 107 50.37 6.71 23.66
N ARG A 108 50.94 6.26 22.52
CA ARG A 108 52.26 5.58 22.51
C ARG A 108 53.37 6.42 23.10
N VAL A 109 53.43 7.73 22.80
CA VAL A 109 54.41 8.64 23.37
C VAL A 109 54.44 8.61 24.90
N LEU A 110 53.26 8.62 25.52
CA LEU A 110 53.13 8.57 27.00
C LEU A 110 53.39 7.16 27.54
N GLU A 111 53.05 6.12 26.84
CA GLU A 111 53.37 4.73 27.20
C GLU A 111 54.88 4.45 27.14
N ASP A 112 55.57 4.95 26.11
CA ASP A 112 57.04 4.83 26.00
C ASP A 112 57.77 5.62 27.10
N LYS A 113 57.27 6.84 27.44
CA LYS A 113 57.76 7.60 28.59
C LYS A 113 57.59 6.82 29.89
N LEU A 114 56.41 6.24 30.11
CA LEU A 114 56.13 5.44 31.29
C LEU A 114 57.05 4.23 31.40
N ALA A 115 57.25 3.49 30.30
CA ALA A 115 58.12 2.33 30.25
C ALA A 115 59.60 2.72 30.57
N THR A 116 60.05 3.92 30.14
CA THR A 116 61.34 4.45 30.44
C THR A 116 61.52 4.77 31.93
N LEU A 117 60.47 5.42 32.52
CA LEU A 117 60.47 5.75 33.96
C LEU A 117 60.46 4.49 34.84
N GLU A 118 59.71 3.46 34.42
CA GLU A 118 59.65 2.18 35.15
C GLU A 118 61.00 1.46 35.13
N LYS A 119 61.79 1.50 34.03
CA LYS A 119 63.17 1.00 33.95
C LYS A 119 64.09 1.80 34.84
N GLU A 120 63.97 3.12 34.86
CA GLU A 120 64.78 3.99 35.72
C GLU A 120 64.46 3.74 37.20
N LYS A 121 63.24 3.57 37.56
CA LYS A 121 62.81 3.16 38.91
C LYS A 121 63.53 1.86 39.34
N GLN A 122 63.54 0.85 38.49
CA GLN A 122 64.20 -0.43 38.79
C GLN A 122 65.69 -0.24 38.97
N ARG A 123 66.32 0.63 38.14
CA ARG A 123 67.76 0.96 38.25
C ARG A 123 68.08 1.62 39.60
N VAL A 124 67.30 2.64 39.99
CA VAL A 124 67.44 3.36 41.26
C VAL A 124 67.22 2.43 42.46
N HIS A 125 66.28 1.52 42.37
CA HIS A 125 66.00 0.49 43.37
C HIS A 125 67.24 -0.36 43.65
N ASN A 126 67.89 -0.89 42.60
CA ASN A 126 69.07 -1.70 42.74
C ASN A 126 70.28 -0.88 43.29
N LEU A 127 70.36 0.45 42.98
CA LEU A 127 71.38 1.31 43.53
C LEU A 127 71.19 1.62 45.03
N ILE A 128 69.97 1.73 45.48
CA ILE A 128 69.58 1.91 46.92
C ILE A 128 70.02 0.66 47.70
N GLU A 129 69.76 -0.54 47.16
CA GLU A 129 70.14 -1.81 47.79
C GLU A 129 71.70 -1.89 47.91
N ALA A 130 72.41 -1.29 46.96
CA ALA A 130 73.86 -1.18 46.96
C ALA A 130 74.41 0.01 47.79
N ASN A 131 73.54 0.76 48.49
CA ASN A 131 73.84 2.00 49.22
C ASN A 131 74.48 3.12 48.37
N ALA A 132 74.16 3.15 47.04
CA ALA A 132 74.68 4.08 46.06
C ALA A 132 73.65 5.14 45.55
N ALA A 133 72.42 5.18 46.08
CA ALA A 133 71.45 6.16 45.76
C ALA A 133 70.58 6.51 46.99
N SER A 134 69.90 7.66 46.98
CA SER A 134 69.05 8.13 48.08
C SER A 134 67.56 7.72 47.90
N THR A 135 66.83 7.55 49.00
CA THR A 135 65.39 7.31 49.00
C THR A 135 64.57 8.45 48.34
N LYS A 136 65.13 9.70 48.43
CA LYS A 136 64.49 10.84 47.75
C LYS A 136 64.44 10.67 46.24
N GLN A 137 65.49 10.09 45.64
CA GLN A 137 65.49 9.81 44.16
C GLN A 137 64.40 8.80 43.79
N MET A 138 64.14 7.81 44.61
CA MET A 138 63.09 6.85 44.43
C MET A 138 61.70 7.55 44.50
N ASP A 139 61.49 8.42 45.50
CA ASP A 139 60.22 9.18 45.66
C ASP A 139 60.01 10.12 44.51
N ASP A 140 61.06 10.80 43.98
CA ASP A 140 60.97 11.69 42.83
C ASP A 140 60.50 10.94 41.55
N ILE A 141 61.16 9.76 41.28
CA ILE A 141 60.76 8.93 40.12
C ILE A 141 59.33 8.37 40.26
N GLN A 142 58.95 7.94 41.49
CA GLN A 142 57.61 7.45 41.76
C GLN A 142 56.56 8.54 41.53
N ALA A 143 56.84 9.78 41.91
CA ALA A 143 55.98 10.93 41.65
C ALA A 143 55.83 11.19 40.16
N GLU A 144 56.94 11.16 39.38
CA GLU A 144 56.90 11.34 37.93
C GLU A 144 56.12 10.22 37.22
N ILE A 145 56.23 8.95 37.67
CA ILE A 145 55.43 7.83 37.19
C ILE A 145 53.93 8.09 37.42
N ASN A 146 53.58 8.54 38.63
CA ASN A 146 52.17 8.81 38.96
C ASN A 146 51.58 9.95 38.12
N ILE A 147 52.36 11.03 37.90
CA ILE A 147 51.99 12.15 37.05
C ILE A 147 51.77 11.65 35.61
N THR A 148 52.72 10.86 35.07
CA THR A 148 52.65 10.34 33.70
C THR A 148 51.48 9.38 33.52
N LYS A 149 51.14 8.52 34.50
CA LYS A 149 49.98 7.66 34.50
C LYS A 149 48.67 8.47 34.48
N SER A 150 48.59 9.52 35.33
CA SER A 150 47.46 10.39 35.34
C SER A 150 47.26 11.13 34.02
N GLN A 151 48.34 11.62 33.43
CA GLN A 151 48.30 12.28 32.12
C GLN A 151 47.90 11.32 31.00
N LEU A 152 48.40 10.08 31.02
CA LEU A 152 48.01 9.03 30.07
C LEU A 152 46.49 8.75 30.17
N ALA A 153 45.95 8.58 31.39
CA ALA A 153 44.55 8.35 31.62
C ALA A 153 43.68 9.52 31.13
N ALA A 154 44.07 10.76 31.44
CA ALA A 154 43.38 11.97 30.98
C ALA A 154 43.38 12.09 29.46
N THR A 155 44.53 11.85 28.84
CA THR A 155 44.69 11.89 27.38
C THR A 155 43.81 10.82 26.70
N LYS A 156 43.83 9.58 27.20
CA LYS A 156 42.97 8.50 26.70
C LYS A 156 41.48 8.88 26.79
N SER A 157 41.04 9.42 27.91
CA SER A 157 39.64 9.86 28.11
C SER A 157 39.25 10.98 27.15
N THR A 158 40.11 12.01 27.02
CA THR A 158 39.84 13.15 26.12
C THR A 158 39.75 12.70 24.66
N LEU A 159 40.70 11.90 24.19
CA LEU A 159 40.72 11.40 22.82
C LEU A 159 39.52 10.47 22.52
N SER A 160 39.16 9.61 23.47
CA SER A 160 38.02 8.73 23.35
C SER A 160 36.70 9.54 23.25
N THR A 161 36.53 10.54 24.10
CA THR A 161 35.31 11.42 24.05
C THR A 161 35.27 12.20 22.75
N GLN A 162 36.41 12.73 22.29
CA GLN A 162 36.46 13.45 21.00
C GLN A 162 36.12 12.54 19.83
N ASP A 163 36.68 11.33 19.78
CA ASP A 163 36.43 10.34 18.73
C ASP A 163 34.96 9.92 18.73
N GLN A 164 34.38 9.66 19.92
CA GLN A 164 32.96 9.33 20.07
C GLN A 164 32.06 10.45 19.58
N SER A 165 32.35 11.71 19.91
CA SER A 165 31.57 12.86 19.46
C SER A 165 31.57 13.00 17.93
N LEU A 166 32.69 12.76 17.28
CA LEU A 166 32.79 12.78 15.80
C LEU A 166 32.03 11.61 15.16
N LEU A 167 32.04 10.43 15.78
CA LEU A 167 31.24 9.29 15.29
C LEU A 167 29.75 9.54 15.39
N GLU A 168 29.27 10.19 16.45
CA GLU A 168 27.87 10.55 16.60
C GLU A 168 27.45 11.65 15.61
N GLU A 169 28.34 12.62 15.31
CA GLU A 169 28.12 13.60 14.23
C GLU A 169 27.98 12.89 12.87
N VAL A 170 28.83 11.92 12.57
CA VAL A 170 28.75 11.11 11.34
C VAL A 170 27.43 10.32 11.29
N GLU A 171 27.02 9.74 12.41
CA GLU A 171 25.77 8.96 12.44
C GLU A 171 24.54 9.83 12.17
N ALA A 172 24.49 11.04 12.72
CA ALA A 172 23.45 12.01 12.40
C ALA A 172 23.42 12.36 10.90
N MET A 173 24.61 12.55 10.29
CA MET A 173 24.71 12.79 8.84
C MET A 173 24.28 11.57 8.01
N ARG A 174 24.51 10.34 8.49
CA ARG A 174 24.05 9.11 7.81
C ARG A 174 22.52 9.02 7.76
N PHE A 175 21.80 9.43 8.81
CA PHE A 175 20.34 9.50 8.75
C PHE A 175 19.85 10.52 7.71
N GLN A 176 20.52 11.67 7.59
CA GLN A 176 20.20 12.61 6.52
C GLN A 176 20.46 12.00 5.13
N LEU A 177 21.56 11.24 4.99
CA LEU A 177 21.88 10.53 3.75
C LEU A 177 20.79 9.52 3.38
N GLN A 178 20.29 8.75 4.35
CA GLN A 178 19.18 7.83 4.12
C GLN A 178 17.88 8.54 3.68
N GLN A 179 17.58 9.70 4.26
CA GLN A 179 16.42 10.51 3.81
C GLN A 179 16.57 10.95 2.35
N LEU A 180 17.74 11.42 1.95
CA LEU A 180 18.00 11.80 0.56
C LEU A 180 17.98 10.62 -0.40
N GLN A 181 18.47 9.46 0.03
CA GLN A 181 18.40 8.22 -0.74
C GLN A 181 16.94 7.78 -0.97
N HIS A 182 16.12 7.85 0.07
CA HIS A 182 14.68 7.58 -0.06
C HIS A 182 14.00 8.58 -0.99
N ALA A 183 14.34 9.89 -0.88
CA ALA A 183 13.83 10.89 -1.81
C ALA A 183 14.27 10.64 -3.27
N LEU A 184 15.47 10.09 -3.48
CA LEU A 184 15.94 9.67 -4.79
C LEU A 184 15.15 8.47 -5.33
N GLU A 185 14.87 7.48 -4.48
CA GLU A 185 14.04 6.32 -4.85
C GLU A 185 12.61 6.74 -5.21
N SER A 186 12.04 7.72 -4.49
CA SER A 186 10.71 8.27 -4.76
C SER A 186 10.60 9.05 -6.09
N CYS A 187 11.73 9.32 -6.76
CA CYS A 187 11.71 9.86 -8.13
C CYS A 187 11.44 8.77 -9.18
N HIS A 188 11.63 7.49 -8.85
CA HIS A 188 11.30 6.35 -9.71
C HIS A 188 9.84 5.95 -9.48
N ILE A 189 9.05 6.05 -10.53
CA ILE A 189 7.63 5.76 -10.50
C ILE A 189 7.44 4.28 -10.79
N LYS A 190 6.88 3.54 -9.81
CA LYS A 190 6.65 2.09 -9.92
C LYS A 190 5.18 1.75 -9.83
N ALA A 191 4.78 0.67 -10.48
CA ALA A 191 3.45 0.11 -10.37
C ALA A 191 3.21 -0.44 -8.95
N PRO A 192 2.22 0.09 -8.17
CA PRO A 192 1.94 -0.40 -6.80
C PRO A 192 1.27 -1.76 -6.77
N ILE A 193 0.57 -2.14 -7.84
CA ILE A 193 -0.10 -3.43 -8.02
C ILE A 193 0.14 -3.94 -9.44
N THR A 194 -0.07 -5.23 -9.66
CA THR A 194 -0.25 -5.76 -11.02
C THR A 194 -1.62 -5.34 -11.53
N GLY A 195 -1.67 -4.62 -12.64
CA GLY A 195 -2.92 -4.06 -13.16
C GLY A 195 -2.75 -3.29 -14.46
N THR A 196 -3.88 -2.84 -14.99
CA THR A 196 -3.98 -2.10 -16.25
C THR A 196 -4.09 -0.60 -16.00
N ILE A 197 -3.38 0.20 -16.78
CA ILE A 197 -3.50 1.67 -16.75
C ILE A 197 -4.87 2.06 -17.34
N ILE A 198 -5.63 2.80 -16.55
CA ILE A 198 -6.96 3.30 -16.95
C ILE A 198 -6.87 4.71 -17.51
N ASN A 199 -6.09 5.59 -16.84
CA ASN A 199 -5.87 6.97 -17.28
C ASN A 199 -4.44 7.38 -17.01
N LYS A 200 -3.87 8.14 -17.93
CA LYS A 200 -2.59 8.86 -17.80
C LYS A 200 -2.89 10.35 -17.59
N TYR A 201 -2.30 10.97 -16.55
CA TYR A 201 -2.59 12.37 -16.18
C TYR A 201 -1.42 13.33 -16.40
N ILE A 202 -0.26 12.81 -16.76
CA ILE A 202 0.96 13.58 -16.99
C ILE A 202 1.72 13.02 -18.18
N GLU A 203 2.39 13.89 -18.92
CA GLU A 203 3.26 13.50 -20.04
C GLU A 203 4.73 13.77 -19.71
N GLU A 204 5.61 13.17 -20.51
CA GLU A 204 7.02 13.51 -20.45
C GLU A 204 7.26 15.01 -20.63
N ASN A 205 8.29 15.49 -19.98
CA ASN A 205 8.67 16.91 -19.96
C ASN A 205 7.72 17.83 -19.19
N GLU A 206 6.62 17.34 -18.64
CA GLU A 206 5.79 18.12 -17.71
C GLU A 206 6.39 18.17 -16.31
N LEU A 207 5.95 19.14 -15.51
CA LEU A 207 6.34 19.29 -14.12
C LEU A 207 5.44 18.42 -13.22
N ALA A 208 6.06 17.48 -12.52
CA ALA A 208 5.46 16.77 -11.40
C ALA A 208 5.75 17.50 -10.08
N TYR A 209 4.79 17.50 -9.18
CA TYR A 209 4.95 17.98 -7.81
C TYR A 209 4.29 16.99 -6.84
N GLN A 210 4.73 16.99 -5.61
CA GLN A 210 4.23 16.07 -4.59
C GLN A 210 2.70 16.16 -4.47
N GLY A 211 2.03 15.00 -4.60
CA GLY A 211 0.59 14.87 -4.60
C GLY A 211 -0.09 15.04 -5.97
N LYS A 212 0.63 15.45 -7.04
CA LYS A 212 0.05 15.50 -8.40
C LYS A 212 -0.27 14.07 -8.87
N PRO A 213 -1.52 13.76 -9.27
CA PRO A 213 -1.85 12.49 -9.90
C PRO A 213 -1.02 12.28 -11.17
N LEU A 214 -0.41 11.09 -11.30
CA LEU A 214 0.38 10.71 -12.46
C LEU A 214 -0.41 9.78 -13.38
N PHE A 215 -1.04 8.78 -12.82
CA PHE A 215 -1.89 7.84 -13.56
C PHE A 215 -2.88 7.13 -12.63
N LYS A 216 -3.86 6.49 -13.22
CA LYS A 216 -4.82 5.60 -12.56
C LYS A 216 -4.66 4.21 -13.11
N MET A 217 -4.59 3.20 -12.23
CA MET A 217 -4.57 1.80 -12.62
C MET A 217 -5.58 0.97 -11.83
N ALA A 218 -5.96 -0.17 -12.39
CA ALA A 218 -6.90 -1.09 -11.76
C ALA A 218 -6.51 -2.56 -12.04
N ASP A 219 -6.83 -3.44 -11.09
CA ASP A 219 -6.80 -4.89 -11.30
C ASP A 219 -8.08 -5.30 -12.05
N LEU A 220 -7.95 -5.50 -13.35
CA LEU A 220 -9.05 -5.95 -14.20
C LEU A 220 -9.25 -7.48 -14.20
N THR A 221 -8.39 -8.24 -13.50
CA THR A 221 -8.56 -9.70 -13.35
C THR A 221 -9.55 -10.03 -12.23
N ASN A 222 -9.53 -9.25 -11.14
CA ASN A 222 -10.43 -9.40 -10.02
C ASN A 222 -11.39 -8.21 -9.97
N MET A 223 -12.53 -8.36 -10.61
CA MET A 223 -13.56 -7.34 -10.69
C MET A 223 -14.74 -7.66 -9.77
N PHE A 224 -15.60 -6.69 -9.58
CA PHE A 224 -16.89 -6.90 -8.92
C PHE A 224 -18.00 -6.15 -9.67
N ILE A 225 -19.21 -6.67 -9.57
CA ILE A 225 -20.40 -5.94 -9.99
C ILE A 225 -21.04 -5.34 -8.73
N LYS A 226 -21.31 -4.03 -8.76
CA LYS A 226 -22.07 -3.33 -7.72
C LYS A 226 -23.52 -3.30 -8.16
N VAL A 227 -24.36 -4.10 -7.48
CA VAL A 227 -25.80 -4.20 -7.73
C VAL A 227 -26.59 -3.62 -6.57
N TYR A 228 -27.84 -3.30 -6.82
CA TYR A 228 -28.73 -2.71 -5.83
C TYR A 228 -29.94 -3.62 -5.61
N ILE A 229 -30.23 -3.96 -4.35
CA ILE A 229 -31.33 -4.80 -3.93
C ILE A 229 -32.27 -4.05 -3.00
N THR A 230 -33.56 -4.44 -2.98
CA THR A 230 -34.52 -3.90 -2.04
C THR A 230 -34.36 -4.52 -0.65
N GLU A 231 -34.97 -3.93 0.36
CA GLU A 231 -35.00 -4.43 1.74
C GLU A 231 -35.54 -5.88 1.81
N ASP A 232 -36.57 -6.18 1.06
CA ASP A 232 -37.17 -7.52 1.02
C ASP A 232 -36.18 -8.58 0.51
N ALA A 233 -35.40 -8.24 -0.53
CA ALA A 233 -34.41 -9.11 -1.10
C ALA A 233 -33.16 -9.26 -0.20
N LEU A 234 -32.84 -8.25 0.63
CA LEU A 234 -31.69 -8.25 1.53
C LEU A 234 -31.72 -9.42 2.52
N SER A 235 -32.91 -9.81 2.97
CA SER A 235 -33.08 -10.91 3.93
C SER A 235 -32.63 -12.27 3.36
N SER A 236 -32.60 -12.43 2.04
CA SER A 236 -32.23 -13.65 1.33
C SER A 236 -30.77 -13.70 0.91
N VAL A 237 -30.03 -12.56 0.92
CA VAL A 237 -28.64 -12.47 0.44
C VAL A 237 -27.68 -12.47 1.61
N LYS A 238 -26.68 -13.36 1.58
CA LYS A 238 -25.66 -13.50 2.63
C LYS A 238 -24.25 -13.26 2.11
N LEU A 239 -23.40 -12.72 2.98
CA LEU A 239 -21.98 -12.60 2.69
C LEU A 239 -21.37 -13.99 2.44
N GLY A 240 -20.55 -14.11 1.37
CA GLY A 240 -19.95 -15.38 0.95
C GLY A 240 -20.86 -16.27 0.10
N GLU A 241 -22.10 -15.86 -0.17
CA GLU A 241 -23.03 -16.61 -1.01
C GLU A 241 -22.59 -16.60 -2.48
N LYS A 242 -22.81 -17.72 -3.16
CA LYS A 242 -22.50 -17.85 -4.59
C LYS A 242 -23.56 -17.14 -5.42
N ALA A 243 -23.12 -16.43 -6.44
CA ALA A 243 -23.99 -15.74 -7.38
C ALA A 243 -23.52 -15.96 -8.82
N ILE A 244 -24.42 -15.75 -9.76
CA ILE A 244 -24.10 -15.74 -11.19
C ILE A 244 -24.21 -14.30 -11.66
N VAL A 245 -23.10 -13.75 -12.14
CA VAL A 245 -23.05 -12.45 -12.81
C VAL A 245 -23.32 -12.67 -14.30
N ARG A 246 -24.27 -11.95 -14.85
CA ARG A 246 -24.59 -11.98 -16.28
C ARG A 246 -24.27 -10.61 -16.88
N LEU A 247 -23.54 -10.62 -17.98
CA LEU A 247 -23.19 -9.42 -18.73
C LEU A 247 -23.85 -9.48 -20.10
N ASP A 248 -24.40 -8.38 -20.54
CA ASP A 248 -25.04 -8.31 -21.85
C ASP A 248 -24.00 -8.28 -22.97
N ASN A 249 -24.16 -9.17 -23.94
CA ASN A 249 -23.34 -9.17 -25.16
C ASN A 249 -24.19 -8.69 -26.35
N LYS A 250 -23.52 -8.07 -27.32
CA LYS A 250 -24.14 -7.54 -28.55
C LYS A 250 -24.97 -8.57 -29.33
N ASP A 251 -24.66 -9.85 -29.17
CA ASP A 251 -25.33 -10.96 -29.88
C ASP A 251 -26.58 -11.49 -29.16
N GLY A 252 -27.05 -10.81 -28.10
CA GLY A 252 -28.20 -11.23 -27.30
C GLY A 252 -27.91 -12.48 -26.42
N LYS A 253 -26.66 -12.93 -26.35
CA LYS A 253 -26.23 -14.01 -25.46
C LYS A 253 -25.56 -13.38 -24.24
N SER A 254 -26.11 -13.61 -23.05
CA SER A 254 -25.46 -13.16 -21.82
C SER A 254 -24.24 -14.01 -21.48
N ILE A 255 -23.12 -13.34 -21.19
CA ILE A 255 -21.91 -13.98 -20.60
C ILE A 255 -22.21 -14.25 -19.13
N LYS A 256 -21.97 -15.49 -18.67
CA LYS A 256 -22.20 -15.90 -17.29
C LYS A 256 -20.88 -16.11 -16.58
N LEU A 257 -20.62 -15.35 -15.52
CA LEU A 257 -19.44 -15.46 -14.68
C LEU A 257 -19.88 -15.89 -13.28
N ASN A 258 -19.11 -16.81 -12.69
CA ASN A 258 -19.36 -17.23 -11.31
C ASN A 258 -18.78 -16.17 -10.36
N GLY A 259 -19.62 -15.67 -9.47
CA GLY A 259 -19.25 -14.68 -8.46
C GLY A 259 -19.58 -15.13 -7.05
N THR A 260 -19.14 -14.34 -6.10
CA THR A 260 -19.39 -14.51 -4.68
C THR A 260 -19.71 -13.16 -4.07
N VAL A 261 -20.72 -13.08 -3.23
CA VAL A 261 -21.09 -11.87 -2.49
C VAL A 261 -19.92 -11.50 -1.55
N SER A 262 -19.22 -10.43 -1.87
CA SER A 262 -18.05 -9.98 -1.12
C SER A 262 -18.32 -8.85 -0.13
N TRP A 263 -19.42 -8.12 -0.33
CA TRP A 263 -19.79 -7.02 0.55
C TRP A 263 -21.28 -6.65 0.39
N ILE A 264 -21.90 -6.29 1.50
CA ILE A 264 -23.27 -5.78 1.57
C ILE A 264 -23.21 -4.46 2.32
N SER A 265 -23.82 -3.39 1.78
CA SER A 265 -23.85 -2.09 2.42
C SER A 265 -24.59 -2.14 3.77
N PRO A 266 -23.99 -1.67 4.86
CA PRO A 266 -24.70 -1.55 6.13
C PRO A 266 -25.69 -0.39 6.17
N LYS A 267 -25.70 0.47 5.14
CA LYS A 267 -26.53 1.66 5.02
C LYS A 267 -27.32 1.62 3.73
N ALA A 268 -28.60 1.94 3.82
CA ALA A 268 -29.43 2.14 2.64
C ALA A 268 -28.96 3.36 1.85
N GLU A 269 -28.97 3.24 0.53
CA GLU A 269 -28.67 4.29 -0.43
C GLU A 269 -29.96 4.62 -1.23
N PHE A 270 -30.03 5.85 -1.73
CA PHE A 270 -31.06 6.14 -2.74
C PHE A 270 -30.64 5.56 -4.08
N THR A 271 -31.58 5.02 -4.85
CA THR A 271 -31.29 4.51 -6.19
C THR A 271 -30.50 5.54 -7.02
N PRO A 272 -29.37 5.14 -7.65
CA PRO A 272 -28.62 6.05 -8.51
C PRO A 272 -29.52 6.60 -9.63
N LYS A 273 -29.38 7.88 -9.93
CA LYS A 273 -30.14 8.68 -10.88
C LYS A 273 -30.41 7.96 -12.23
N MET A 274 -31.54 7.30 -12.39
CA MET A 274 -32.13 6.99 -13.71
C MET A 274 -33.66 6.89 -13.64
N ILE A 275 -34.34 7.59 -12.69
CA ILE A 275 -35.74 7.36 -12.42
C ILE A 275 -36.51 8.67 -12.56
N GLN A 276 -37.47 8.68 -13.51
CA GLN A 276 -38.25 9.85 -13.88
C GLN A 276 -39.69 9.88 -13.29
N THR A 277 -40.06 8.88 -12.48
CA THR A 277 -41.40 8.80 -11.90
C THR A 277 -41.44 9.12 -10.41
N LYS A 278 -42.54 9.71 -9.92
CA LYS A 278 -42.72 10.12 -8.52
C LYS A 278 -42.75 8.93 -7.55
N ASP A 279 -43.21 7.78 -7.98
CA ASP A 279 -43.40 6.58 -7.13
C ASP A 279 -42.11 5.81 -6.90
N GLU A 280 -41.09 5.97 -7.77
CA GLU A 280 -39.78 5.30 -7.66
C GLU A 280 -38.76 6.06 -6.80
N ARG A 281 -39.05 7.30 -6.38
CA ARG A 281 -38.18 8.12 -5.54
C ARG A 281 -38.11 7.69 -4.08
N ALA A 282 -38.96 6.77 -3.66
CA ALA A 282 -39.15 6.40 -2.25
C ALA A 282 -38.46 5.06 -1.86
N ASN A 283 -37.94 4.31 -2.83
CA ASN A 283 -37.37 3.00 -2.52
C ASN A 283 -35.90 3.10 -2.10
N LEU A 284 -35.66 2.86 -0.83
CA LEU A 284 -34.33 2.63 -0.29
C LEU A 284 -33.81 1.30 -0.82
N VAL A 285 -32.57 1.29 -1.26
CA VAL A 285 -31.87 0.10 -1.77
C VAL A 285 -30.56 -0.10 -1.03
N TYR A 286 -30.12 -1.34 -1.00
CA TYR A 286 -28.83 -1.70 -0.43
C TYR A 286 -27.87 -2.10 -1.54
N ALA A 287 -26.67 -1.51 -1.54
CA ALA A 287 -25.64 -1.88 -2.47
C ALA A 287 -25.00 -3.21 -2.06
N VAL A 288 -24.84 -4.11 -3.02
CA VAL A 288 -24.18 -5.41 -2.85
C VAL A 288 -23.07 -5.52 -3.88
N LYS A 289 -21.85 -5.91 -3.43
CA LYS A 289 -20.76 -6.22 -4.34
C LYS A 289 -20.62 -7.72 -4.48
N VAL A 290 -20.62 -8.18 -5.72
CA VAL A 290 -20.37 -9.57 -6.09
C VAL A 290 -19.05 -9.64 -6.85
N SER A 291 -18.02 -10.19 -6.22
CA SER A 291 -16.69 -10.34 -6.81
C SER A 291 -16.65 -11.54 -7.75
N PHE A 292 -15.96 -11.39 -8.87
CA PHE A 292 -15.77 -12.44 -9.86
C PHE A 292 -14.40 -12.33 -10.53
N LYS A 293 -13.91 -13.45 -11.07
CA LYS A 293 -12.73 -13.44 -11.94
C LYS A 293 -13.14 -13.09 -13.36
N ASN A 294 -12.52 -12.07 -13.90
CA ASN A 294 -12.74 -11.61 -15.26
C ASN A 294 -11.79 -12.33 -16.22
N ASP A 295 -12.34 -12.82 -17.31
CA ASP A 295 -11.63 -13.43 -18.44
C ASP A 295 -11.32 -12.41 -19.56
N GLY A 296 -11.49 -11.12 -19.29
CA GLY A 296 -11.35 -10.03 -20.24
C GLY A 296 -12.66 -9.58 -20.91
N SER A 297 -13.77 -10.29 -20.65
CA SER A 297 -15.08 -9.97 -21.21
C SER A 297 -15.76 -8.79 -20.52
N ALA A 298 -15.54 -8.62 -19.21
CA ALA A 298 -16.07 -7.50 -18.44
C ALA A 298 -15.19 -6.25 -18.57
N LYS A 299 -15.83 -5.10 -18.69
CA LYS A 299 -15.18 -3.78 -18.66
C LYS A 299 -15.76 -2.94 -17.52
N ILE A 300 -14.97 -2.00 -16.98
CA ILE A 300 -15.44 -1.03 -15.99
C ILE A 300 -16.60 -0.22 -16.59
N GLY A 301 -17.68 -0.05 -15.80
CA GLY A 301 -18.89 0.64 -16.23
C GLY A 301 -19.84 -0.20 -17.09
N MET A 302 -19.49 -1.45 -17.42
CA MET A 302 -20.37 -2.34 -18.18
C MET A 302 -21.59 -2.74 -17.33
N PRO A 303 -22.83 -2.57 -17.85
CA PRO A 303 -24.02 -2.99 -17.15
C PRO A 303 -24.12 -4.52 -17.09
N GLY A 304 -24.74 -5.02 -16.05
CA GLY A 304 -24.99 -6.43 -15.87
C GLY A 304 -26.03 -6.69 -14.79
N ASP A 305 -26.38 -7.93 -14.64
CA ASP A 305 -27.30 -8.40 -13.62
C ASP A 305 -26.73 -9.58 -12.82
N VAL A 306 -27.34 -9.84 -11.67
CA VAL A 306 -26.93 -10.89 -10.76
C VAL A 306 -28.12 -11.78 -10.42
N ILE A 307 -27.86 -13.09 -10.35
CA ILE A 307 -28.75 -14.09 -9.79
C ILE A 307 -28.07 -14.67 -8.55
N PHE A 308 -28.67 -14.50 -7.40
CA PHE A 308 -28.25 -15.13 -6.15
C PHE A 308 -28.70 -16.59 -6.11
N LYS A 309 -27.91 -17.49 -5.49
CA LYS A 309 -28.18 -18.94 -5.47
C LYS A 309 -28.62 -19.41 -4.11
#